data_bdda70b7114e424586794242b68a5f83
#
_entry.id   bdda70b7114e424586794242b68a5f83
#
_cell.length_a   1.000
_cell.length_b   1.000
_cell.length_c   1.000
_cell.angle_alpha   90.00
_cell.angle_beta   90.00
_cell.angle_gamma   90.00
#
_symmetry.space_group_name_H-M   'P 1'
#
loop_
_entity.id
_entity.type
_entity.pdbx_description
1 polymer ?
#
loop_
_entity_poly.entity_id
_entity_poly.type
_entity_poly.pdbx_seq_one_letter_code
_entity_poly.pdbx_strand_id
1 'polypeptide(L)'
;MNRKSVIQEYYILAVNEKGYMPSMRADESNAGLVAAGVMDLLLNEVVMIERKKITVVKEIPGELGHIASLYAYLKEKPRTIDKLMNDYMFSTGKRLKELTTEIGESLLSVHAVTEEKGGLFGNKIVYIPEPGSKERLVEVLRSAVLKEGRITPHDMALLCILKETKNLNQYFSKSEGADLKTRLKELKKDPQSKQLAEMVNYVEDMTAIIMCCVMTSIN
;
A
#
# COMPACT_ATOMS: atom_id res chain seq x y z
N MET A 1 -4.99 20.85 4.72
CA MET A 1 -5.16 19.76 3.74
C MET A 1 -5.10 18.45 4.52
N ASN A 2 -6.15 17.63 4.50
CA ASN A 2 -6.09 16.32 5.16
C ASN A 2 -5.05 15.45 4.46
N ARG A 3 -4.30 14.68 5.23
CA ARG A 3 -3.35 13.70 4.71
C ARG A 3 -4.09 12.65 3.87
N LYS A 4 -3.49 12.22 2.78
CA LYS A 4 -4.02 11.10 1.98
C LYS A 4 -3.92 9.79 2.75
N SER A 5 -4.73 8.80 2.38
CA SER A 5 -4.66 7.47 2.97
C SER A 5 -3.39 6.72 2.56
N VAL A 6 -3.04 5.63 3.25
CA VAL A 6 -1.84 4.83 2.96
C VAL A 6 -1.86 4.32 1.53
N ILE A 7 -3.01 3.83 1.04
CA ILE A 7 -3.13 3.31 -0.33
C ILE A 7 -3.00 4.41 -1.37
N GLN A 8 -3.51 5.61 -1.12
CA GLN A 8 -3.37 6.75 -2.01
C GLN A 8 -1.92 7.24 -2.10
N GLU A 9 -1.23 7.37 -0.95
CA GLU A 9 0.20 7.73 -0.92
C GLU A 9 1.06 6.62 -1.54
N TYR A 10 0.74 5.35 -1.27
CA TYR A 10 1.42 4.22 -1.89
C TYR A 10 1.26 4.22 -3.41
N TYR A 11 0.03 4.44 -3.93
CA TYR A 11 -0.22 4.52 -5.37
C TYR A 11 0.67 5.59 -6.02
N ILE A 12 0.69 6.81 -5.47
CA ILE A 12 1.52 7.90 -5.99
C ILE A 12 3.00 7.50 -6.07
N LEU A 13 3.51 6.83 -5.04
CA LEU A 13 4.92 6.42 -4.96
C LEU A 13 5.23 5.17 -5.80
N ALA A 14 4.27 4.28 -6.03
CA ALA A 14 4.51 3.02 -6.74
C ALA A 14 4.47 3.16 -8.26
N VAL A 15 3.61 4.02 -8.82
CA VAL A 15 3.50 4.19 -10.27
C VAL A 15 4.67 4.98 -10.84
N ASN A 16 5.01 4.72 -12.11
CA ASN A 16 6.00 5.51 -12.85
C ASN A 16 5.39 6.84 -13.36
N GLU A 17 6.17 7.63 -14.09
CA GLU A 17 5.76 8.92 -14.66
C GLU A 17 4.64 8.81 -15.71
N LYS A 18 4.32 7.61 -16.17
CA LYS A 18 3.23 7.32 -17.10
C LYS A 18 2.02 6.68 -16.43
N GLY A 19 1.95 6.67 -15.10
CA GLY A 19 0.84 6.12 -14.33
C GLY A 19 0.77 4.58 -14.28
N TYR A 20 1.85 3.87 -14.65
CA TYR A 20 1.90 2.41 -14.61
C TYR A 20 2.74 1.89 -13.46
N MET A 21 2.34 0.76 -12.88
CA MET A 21 3.26 0.01 -12.01
C MET A 21 4.50 -0.42 -12.80
N PRO A 22 5.71 -0.36 -12.22
CA PRO A 22 6.96 -0.74 -12.90
C PRO A 22 6.88 -2.18 -13.40
N SER A 23 7.09 -2.42 -14.69
CA SER A 23 6.87 -3.74 -15.31
C SER A 23 7.66 -4.88 -14.67
N MET A 24 8.89 -4.64 -14.23
CA MET A 24 9.74 -5.63 -13.55
C MET A 24 9.28 -5.98 -12.13
N ARG A 25 8.35 -5.23 -11.54
CA ARG A 25 7.86 -5.36 -10.16
C ARG A 25 6.36 -5.09 -10.09
N ALA A 26 5.66 -5.33 -11.20
CA ALA A 26 4.23 -5.03 -11.27
C ALA A 26 3.43 -5.85 -10.26
N ASP A 27 3.77 -7.13 -10.10
CA ASP A 27 3.07 -8.02 -9.18
C ASP A 27 3.32 -7.63 -7.72
N GLU A 28 4.58 -7.39 -7.33
CA GLU A 28 4.89 -6.90 -5.99
C GLU A 28 4.23 -5.55 -5.70
N SER A 29 4.24 -4.63 -6.68
CA SER A 29 3.63 -3.31 -6.52
C SER A 29 2.11 -3.38 -6.43
N ASN A 30 1.46 -4.22 -7.22
CA ASN A 30 0.03 -4.45 -7.16
C ASN A 30 -0.40 -5.11 -5.84
N ALA A 31 0.39 -6.06 -5.38
CA ALA A 31 0.17 -6.69 -4.09
C ALA A 31 0.36 -5.71 -2.93
N GLY A 32 1.35 -4.81 -3.03
CA GLY A 32 1.52 -3.70 -2.11
C GLY A 32 0.32 -2.75 -2.08
N LEU A 33 -0.35 -2.55 -3.22
CA LEU A 33 -1.57 -1.75 -3.28
C LEU A 33 -2.70 -2.38 -2.44
N VAL A 34 -2.90 -3.68 -2.58
CA VAL A 34 -3.90 -4.41 -1.78
C VAL A 34 -3.54 -4.37 -0.29
N ALA A 35 -2.27 -4.57 0.05
CA ALA A 35 -1.78 -4.47 1.43
C ALA A 35 -2.00 -3.07 2.01
N ALA A 36 -1.76 -2.02 1.24
CA ALA A 36 -2.00 -0.64 1.67
C ALA A 36 -3.48 -0.37 1.97
N GLY A 37 -4.40 -0.90 1.16
CA GLY A 37 -5.83 -0.81 1.44
C GLY A 37 -6.25 -1.55 2.71
N VAL A 38 -5.69 -2.72 2.98
CA VAL A 38 -5.92 -3.43 4.25
C VAL A 38 -5.36 -2.63 5.43
N MET A 39 -4.21 -1.97 5.27
CA MET A 39 -3.66 -1.09 6.32
C MET A 39 -4.56 0.10 6.60
N ASP A 40 -5.13 0.73 5.59
CA ASP A 40 -6.10 1.81 5.79
C ASP A 40 -7.32 1.33 6.59
N LEU A 41 -7.87 0.15 6.27
CA LEU A 41 -8.97 -0.43 7.03
C LEU A 41 -8.57 -0.78 8.47
N LEU A 42 -7.36 -1.29 8.68
CA LEU A 42 -6.84 -1.63 10.02
C LEU A 42 -6.59 -0.39 10.87
N LEU A 43 -5.97 0.64 10.30
CA LEU A 43 -5.70 1.91 10.98
C LEU A 43 -6.96 2.65 11.40
N ASN A 44 -8.06 2.44 10.68
CA ASN A 44 -9.36 3.00 10.99
C ASN A 44 -10.25 2.05 11.80
N GLU A 45 -9.68 0.94 12.31
CA GLU A 45 -10.39 -0.07 13.12
C GLU A 45 -11.61 -0.68 12.40
N VAL A 46 -11.63 -0.66 11.06
CA VAL A 46 -12.69 -1.25 10.24
C VAL A 46 -12.53 -2.76 10.18
N VAL A 47 -11.28 -3.22 10.18
CA VAL A 47 -10.94 -4.65 10.21
C VAL A 47 -10.06 -4.99 11.40
N MET A 48 -10.13 -6.24 11.82
CA MET A 48 -9.22 -6.87 12.77
C MET A 48 -8.51 -8.03 12.08
N ILE A 49 -7.23 -8.21 12.38
CA ILE A 49 -6.42 -9.31 11.85
C ILE A 49 -6.01 -10.21 13.01
N GLU A 50 -6.52 -11.44 13.03
CA GLU A 50 -6.15 -12.45 14.01
C GLU A 50 -5.77 -13.74 13.30
N ARG A 51 -4.62 -14.32 13.66
CA ARG A 51 -4.12 -15.58 13.07
C ARG A 51 -4.18 -15.57 11.53
N LYS A 52 -3.73 -14.47 10.93
CA LYS A 52 -3.75 -14.22 9.46
C LYS A 52 -5.17 -14.18 8.84
N LYS A 53 -6.19 -13.99 9.63
CA LYS A 53 -7.57 -13.88 9.18
C LYS A 53 -8.08 -12.46 9.39
N ILE A 54 -8.55 -11.84 8.32
CA ILE A 54 -9.11 -10.48 8.29
C ILE A 54 -10.61 -10.60 8.51
N THR A 55 -11.12 -9.88 9.48
CA THR A 55 -12.55 -9.82 9.81
C THR A 55 -12.98 -8.36 9.87
N VAL A 56 -14.06 -8.01 9.17
CA VAL A 56 -14.68 -6.69 9.27
C VAL A 56 -15.42 -6.60 10.58
N VAL A 57 -15.16 -5.55 11.35
CA VAL A 57 -15.72 -5.32 12.68
C VAL A 57 -16.52 -4.01 12.78
N LYS A 58 -16.40 -3.13 11.77
CA LYS A 58 -17.02 -1.81 11.75
C LYS A 58 -17.39 -1.42 10.32
N GLU A 59 -18.37 -0.54 10.17
CA GLU A 59 -18.67 0.05 8.85
C GLU A 59 -17.54 0.96 8.38
N ILE A 60 -17.32 0.96 7.05
CA ILE A 60 -16.28 1.79 6.42
C ILE A 60 -16.68 3.28 6.55
N PRO A 61 -15.81 4.16 7.05
CA PRO A 61 -16.07 5.60 7.09
C PRO A 61 -16.02 6.20 5.68
N GLY A 62 -16.75 7.30 5.48
CA GLY A 62 -16.88 7.95 4.16
C GLY A 62 -15.55 8.37 3.53
N GLU A 63 -14.57 8.77 4.35
CA GLU A 63 -13.21 9.13 3.91
C GLU A 63 -12.43 7.96 3.28
N LEU A 64 -12.82 6.72 3.54
CA LEU A 64 -12.27 5.51 2.91
C LEU A 64 -13.12 4.97 1.74
N GLY A 65 -14.06 5.76 1.21
CA GLY A 65 -14.90 5.36 0.09
C GLY A 65 -14.12 4.91 -1.15
N HIS A 66 -12.89 5.34 -1.30
CA HIS A 66 -11.97 4.97 -2.40
C HIS A 66 -11.40 3.54 -2.29
N ILE A 67 -11.79 2.77 -1.29
CA ILE A 67 -11.49 1.33 -1.15
C ILE A 67 -12.77 0.52 -0.86
N ALA A 68 -13.90 1.03 -1.33
CA ALA A 68 -15.21 0.41 -1.08
C ALA A 68 -15.30 -1.00 -1.66
N SER A 69 -14.71 -1.27 -2.81
CA SER A 69 -14.69 -2.61 -3.42
C SER A 69 -13.91 -3.62 -2.56
N LEU A 70 -12.78 -3.21 -1.98
CA LEU A 70 -12.00 -4.05 -1.07
C LEU A 70 -12.77 -4.32 0.23
N TYR A 71 -13.40 -3.27 0.79
CA TYR A 71 -14.24 -3.42 1.97
C TYR A 71 -15.42 -4.36 1.71
N ALA A 72 -16.16 -4.18 0.61
CA ALA A 72 -17.29 -5.03 0.25
C ALA A 72 -16.87 -6.50 0.12
N TYR A 73 -15.73 -6.77 -0.52
CA TYR A 73 -15.17 -8.12 -0.62
C TYR A 73 -14.86 -8.74 0.75
N LEU A 74 -14.30 -7.97 1.68
CA LEU A 74 -13.97 -8.45 3.04
C LEU A 74 -15.22 -8.60 3.91
N LYS A 75 -16.24 -7.76 3.69
CA LYS A 75 -17.51 -7.79 4.45
C LYS A 75 -18.34 -9.02 4.18
N GLU A 76 -18.26 -9.64 3.00
CA GLU A 76 -19.01 -10.86 2.67
C GLU A 76 -18.75 -11.99 3.68
N LYS A 77 -17.52 -12.19 4.09
CA LYS A 77 -17.07 -13.18 5.10
C LYS A 77 -15.62 -12.96 5.51
N PRO A 78 -15.21 -13.40 6.71
CA PRO A 78 -13.82 -13.38 7.11
C PRO A 78 -12.93 -14.14 6.13
N ARG A 79 -11.76 -13.57 5.77
CA ARG A 79 -10.84 -14.15 4.79
C ARG A 79 -9.43 -14.23 5.34
N THR A 80 -8.70 -15.26 4.96
CA THR A 80 -7.25 -15.30 5.23
C THR A 80 -6.53 -14.32 4.32
N ILE A 81 -5.35 -13.86 4.75
CA ILE A 81 -4.49 -12.99 3.94
C ILE A 81 -4.13 -13.70 2.62
N ASP A 82 -3.80 -15.00 2.66
CA ASP A 82 -3.52 -15.81 1.46
C ASP A 82 -4.68 -15.78 0.46
N LYS A 83 -5.92 -15.98 0.96
CA LYS A 83 -7.10 -15.98 0.09
C LYS A 83 -7.35 -14.61 -0.53
N LEU A 84 -7.19 -13.53 0.25
CA LEU A 84 -7.30 -12.16 -0.26
C LEU A 84 -6.29 -11.92 -1.38
N MET A 85 -5.01 -12.21 -1.12
CA MET A 85 -3.94 -11.97 -2.08
C MET A 85 -4.16 -12.81 -3.36
N ASN A 86 -4.48 -14.09 -3.24
CA ASN A 86 -4.78 -14.93 -4.39
C ASN A 86 -5.96 -14.41 -5.23
N ASP A 87 -7.05 -13.95 -4.59
CA ASP A 87 -8.22 -13.45 -5.31
C ASP A 87 -7.98 -12.10 -6.01
N TYR A 88 -7.05 -11.29 -5.53
CA TYR A 88 -6.67 -10.03 -6.16
C TYR A 88 -5.60 -10.21 -7.23
N MET A 89 -4.61 -11.07 -7.01
CA MET A 89 -3.43 -11.18 -7.86
C MET A 89 -3.57 -12.22 -8.98
N PHE A 90 -4.23 -13.36 -8.71
CA PHE A 90 -4.25 -14.52 -9.62
C PHE A 90 -5.63 -14.88 -10.16
N SER A 91 -6.65 -14.08 -9.89
CA SER A 91 -7.97 -14.21 -10.48
C SER A 91 -8.05 -13.49 -11.83
N THR A 92 -9.23 -13.07 -12.24
CA THR A 92 -9.49 -12.38 -13.51
C THR A 92 -8.87 -10.99 -13.64
N GLY A 93 -8.21 -10.49 -12.62
CA GLY A 93 -7.70 -9.11 -12.51
C GLY A 93 -8.79 -8.05 -12.29
N LYS A 94 -10.08 -8.45 -12.29
CA LYS A 94 -11.20 -7.51 -12.16
C LYS A 94 -11.16 -6.74 -10.84
N ARG A 95 -10.93 -7.43 -9.70
CA ARG A 95 -10.88 -6.78 -8.38
C ARG A 95 -9.75 -5.78 -8.26
N LEU A 96 -8.58 -6.14 -8.75
CA LEU A 96 -7.42 -5.24 -8.72
C LEU A 96 -7.65 -4.02 -9.61
N LYS A 97 -8.25 -4.21 -10.80
CA LYS A 97 -8.61 -3.12 -11.69
C LYS A 97 -9.64 -2.19 -11.05
N GLU A 98 -10.68 -2.73 -10.43
CA GLU A 98 -11.72 -1.97 -9.74
C GLU A 98 -11.12 -1.13 -8.61
N LEU A 99 -10.33 -1.75 -7.72
CA LEU A 99 -9.62 -1.05 -6.65
C LEU A 99 -8.70 0.06 -7.18
N THR A 100 -7.92 -0.23 -8.24
CA THR A 100 -7.02 0.78 -8.84
C THR A 100 -7.80 1.95 -9.43
N THR A 101 -8.96 1.69 -10.04
CA THR A 101 -9.83 2.72 -10.58
C THR A 101 -10.42 3.60 -9.48
N GLU A 102 -10.96 3.02 -8.41
CA GLU A 102 -11.48 3.75 -7.24
C GLU A 102 -10.43 4.69 -6.63
N ILE A 103 -9.19 4.20 -6.48
CA ILE A 103 -8.07 5.01 -5.96
C ILE A 103 -7.75 6.15 -6.92
N GLY A 104 -7.63 5.86 -8.21
CA GLY A 104 -7.32 6.85 -9.24
C GLY A 104 -8.37 7.96 -9.31
N GLU A 105 -9.66 7.61 -9.33
CA GLU A 105 -10.77 8.55 -9.32
C GLU A 105 -10.77 9.42 -8.05
N SER A 106 -10.49 8.82 -6.89
CA SER A 106 -10.39 9.57 -5.64
C SER A 106 -9.24 10.57 -5.63
N LEU A 107 -8.09 10.19 -6.18
CA LEU A 107 -6.94 11.08 -6.33
C LEU A 107 -7.20 12.19 -7.36
N LEU A 108 -7.92 11.87 -8.45
CA LEU A 108 -8.33 12.84 -9.47
C LEU A 108 -9.27 13.90 -8.87
N SER A 109 -10.22 13.49 -8.04
CA SER A 109 -11.19 14.39 -7.40
C SER A 109 -10.54 15.47 -6.51
N VAL A 110 -9.33 15.19 -6.00
CA VAL A 110 -8.54 16.13 -5.17
C VAL A 110 -7.33 16.72 -5.92
N HIS A 111 -7.31 16.60 -7.25
CA HIS A 111 -6.25 17.08 -8.12
C HIS A 111 -4.83 16.60 -7.72
N ALA A 112 -4.73 15.36 -7.24
CA ALA A 112 -3.45 14.74 -6.90
C ALA A 112 -2.84 13.94 -8.05
N VAL A 113 -3.65 13.63 -9.05
CA VAL A 113 -3.28 12.97 -10.31
C VAL A 113 -4.01 13.64 -11.48
N THR A 114 -3.49 13.43 -12.69
CA THR A 114 -4.20 13.67 -13.95
C THR A 114 -4.62 12.34 -14.56
N GLU A 115 -5.70 12.34 -15.35
CA GLU A 115 -6.18 11.19 -16.08
C GLU A 115 -5.70 11.26 -17.54
N GLU A 116 -5.13 10.17 -18.03
CA GLU A 116 -4.73 10.03 -19.43
C GLU A 116 -5.20 8.71 -20.04
N LYS A 117 -5.35 8.71 -21.36
CA LYS A 117 -5.59 7.48 -22.13
C LYS A 117 -4.28 6.76 -22.36
N GLY A 118 -4.18 5.54 -21.82
CA GLY A 118 -3.01 4.68 -21.92
C GLY A 118 -3.31 3.34 -22.59
N GLY A 119 -2.31 2.44 -22.58
CA GLY A 119 -2.37 1.15 -23.27
C GLY A 119 -2.05 1.29 -24.76
N LEU A 120 -1.85 0.13 -25.44
CA LEU A 120 -1.39 0.07 -26.82
C LEU A 120 -2.35 0.76 -27.81
N PHE A 121 -3.65 0.84 -27.46
CA PHE A 121 -4.71 1.41 -28.29
C PHE A 121 -5.48 2.54 -27.58
N GLY A 122 -4.94 3.12 -26.52
CA GLY A 122 -5.63 4.17 -25.76
C GLY A 122 -6.89 3.69 -25.03
N ASN A 123 -7.02 2.40 -24.80
CA ASN A 123 -8.22 1.75 -24.21
C ASN A 123 -8.14 1.56 -22.69
N LYS A 124 -7.09 2.06 -22.07
CA LYS A 124 -6.91 2.07 -20.60
C LYS A 124 -6.88 3.50 -20.10
N ILE A 125 -7.50 3.73 -18.97
CA ILE A 125 -7.31 4.94 -18.20
C ILE A 125 -6.11 4.73 -17.29
N VAL A 126 -5.22 5.70 -17.23
CA VAL A 126 -4.08 5.77 -16.31
C VAL A 126 -4.13 7.07 -15.53
N TYR A 127 -3.72 7.02 -14.29
CA TYR A 127 -3.70 8.17 -13.39
C TYR A 127 -2.25 8.53 -13.09
N ILE A 128 -1.83 9.71 -13.53
CA ILE A 128 -0.45 10.19 -13.43
C ILE A 128 -0.33 11.15 -12.26
N PRO A 129 0.54 10.88 -11.27
CA PRO A 129 0.76 11.78 -10.15
C PRO A 129 1.19 13.17 -10.59
N GLU A 130 0.64 14.21 -9.91
CA GLU A 130 1.05 15.58 -10.12
C GLU A 130 2.55 15.78 -9.90
N PRO A 131 3.22 16.63 -10.72
CA PRO A 131 4.65 16.91 -10.57
C PRO A 131 5.02 17.35 -9.16
N GLY A 132 6.11 16.82 -8.63
CA GLY A 132 6.62 17.11 -7.29
C GLY A 132 5.83 16.46 -6.14
N SER A 133 4.76 15.68 -6.43
CA SER A 133 3.99 15.01 -5.38
C SER A 133 4.78 13.87 -4.73
N LYS A 134 5.54 13.13 -5.53
CA LYS A 134 6.42 12.05 -5.05
C LYS A 134 7.53 12.59 -4.16
N GLU A 135 8.20 13.64 -4.59
CA GLU A 135 9.28 14.29 -3.86
C GLU A 135 8.81 14.79 -2.50
N ARG A 136 7.62 15.43 -2.46
CA ARG A 136 7.02 15.88 -1.19
C ARG A 136 6.72 14.73 -0.25
N LEU A 137 6.15 13.63 -0.74
CA LEU A 137 5.86 12.45 0.08
C LEU A 137 7.16 11.78 0.59
N VAL A 138 8.16 11.65 -0.28
CA VAL A 138 9.47 11.10 0.08
C VAL A 138 10.14 11.93 1.15
N GLU A 139 10.08 13.27 1.08
CA GLU A 139 10.67 14.15 2.09
C GLU A 139 9.96 14.03 3.44
N VAL A 140 8.63 13.88 3.45
CA VAL A 140 7.88 13.59 4.69
C VAL A 140 8.36 12.28 5.31
N LEU A 141 8.43 11.21 4.52
CA LEU A 141 8.88 9.90 5.00
C LEU A 141 10.34 9.92 5.46
N ARG A 142 11.22 10.58 4.70
CA ARG A 142 12.63 10.75 5.06
C ARG A 142 12.76 11.49 6.38
N SER A 143 12.01 12.56 6.57
CA SER A 143 11.99 13.31 7.82
C SER A 143 11.49 12.50 9.01
N ALA A 144 10.49 11.65 8.80
CA ALA A 144 9.97 10.77 9.85
C ALA A 144 11.00 9.69 10.29
N VAL A 145 11.84 9.22 9.36
CA VAL A 145 12.82 8.14 9.61
C VAL A 145 14.14 8.66 10.14
N LEU A 146 14.72 9.69 9.49
CA LEU A 146 16.12 10.12 9.69
C LEU A 146 16.25 11.26 10.71
N LYS A 147 15.20 12.03 10.94
CA LYS A 147 15.15 13.01 12.01
C LYS A 147 14.51 12.36 13.22
N GLU A 148 14.85 12.77 14.43
CA GLU A 148 14.29 12.26 15.70
C GLU A 148 12.75 12.45 15.82
N GLY A 149 12.07 12.40 14.69
CA GLY A 149 10.63 12.50 14.54
C GLY A 149 9.91 11.25 15.04
N ARG A 150 8.68 11.43 15.50
CA ARG A 150 7.79 10.30 15.81
C ARG A 150 7.27 9.73 14.51
N ILE A 151 7.67 8.50 14.18
CA ILE A 151 7.07 7.75 13.07
C ILE A 151 5.63 7.43 13.47
N THR A 152 4.69 7.85 12.64
CA THR A 152 3.28 7.50 12.85
C THR A 152 2.98 6.08 12.38
N PRO A 153 1.88 5.44 12.84
CA PRO A 153 1.42 4.16 12.30
C PRO A 153 1.24 4.18 10.78
N HIS A 154 0.75 5.28 10.24
CA HIS A 154 0.59 5.50 8.80
C HIS A 154 1.95 5.48 8.07
N ASP A 155 2.94 6.27 8.54
CA ASP A 155 4.29 6.30 7.94
C ASP A 155 4.94 4.92 7.99
N MET A 156 4.76 4.22 9.11
CA MET A 156 5.28 2.88 9.31
C MET A 156 4.70 1.90 8.28
N ALA A 157 3.37 1.87 8.12
CA ALA A 157 2.71 1.01 7.15
C ALA A 157 3.23 1.29 5.73
N LEU A 158 3.27 2.56 5.33
CA LEU A 158 3.72 2.97 4.00
C LEU A 158 5.19 2.59 3.74
N LEU A 159 6.09 2.87 4.69
CA LEU A 159 7.52 2.53 4.59
C LEU A 159 7.75 1.02 4.51
N CYS A 160 7.04 0.23 5.33
CA CYS A 160 7.13 -1.22 5.28
C CYS A 160 6.67 -1.77 3.92
N ILE A 161 5.52 -1.31 3.42
CA ILE A 161 5.02 -1.76 2.12
C ILE A 161 5.99 -1.37 1.00
N LEU A 162 6.48 -0.12 0.97
CA LEU A 162 7.48 0.32 -0.02
C LEU A 162 8.76 -0.50 0.03
N LYS A 163 9.23 -0.86 1.23
CA LYS A 163 10.42 -1.70 1.43
C LYS A 163 10.19 -3.11 0.88
N GLU A 164 9.11 -3.76 1.28
CA GLU A 164 8.84 -5.15 0.88
C GLU A 164 8.55 -5.29 -0.62
N THR A 165 7.89 -4.30 -1.23
CA THR A 165 7.66 -4.24 -2.68
C THR A 165 8.88 -3.73 -3.47
N LYS A 166 10.02 -3.49 -2.81
CA LYS A 166 11.26 -2.94 -3.38
C LYS A 166 11.11 -1.55 -4.01
N ASN A 167 9.96 -0.91 -3.84
CA ASN A 167 9.72 0.45 -4.34
C ASN A 167 10.49 1.51 -3.55
N LEU A 168 10.85 1.22 -2.30
CA LEU A 168 11.66 2.11 -1.46
C LEU A 168 12.99 2.48 -2.11
N ASN A 169 13.63 1.54 -2.82
CA ASN A 169 14.94 1.72 -3.45
C ASN A 169 14.95 2.78 -4.57
N GLN A 170 13.79 3.26 -5.02
CA GLN A 170 13.69 4.35 -5.98
C GLN A 170 13.95 5.71 -5.32
N TYR A 171 13.75 5.81 -4.01
CA TYR A 171 13.70 7.06 -3.26
C TYR A 171 14.76 7.18 -2.17
N PHE A 172 15.25 6.05 -1.68
CA PHE A 172 16.20 5.98 -0.59
C PHE A 172 17.52 5.35 -1.05
N SER A 173 18.62 5.95 -0.67
CA SER A 173 19.95 5.39 -0.88
C SER A 173 20.14 4.09 -0.07
N LYS A 174 21.19 3.34 -0.38
CA LYS A 174 21.52 2.11 0.37
C LYS A 174 21.77 2.39 1.87
N SER A 175 22.41 3.52 2.21
CA SER A 175 22.65 3.90 3.61
C SER A 175 21.35 4.27 4.31
N GLU A 176 20.50 5.12 3.71
CA GLU A 176 19.19 5.47 4.27
C GLU A 176 18.30 4.23 4.46
N GLY A 177 18.35 3.28 3.52
CA GLY A 177 17.65 2.01 3.64
C GLY A 177 18.18 1.13 4.79
N ALA A 178 19.48 1.17 5.08
CA ALA A 178 20.07 0.49 6.23
C ALA A 178 19.66 1.16 7.56
N ASP A 179 19.66 2.49 7.60
CA ASP A 179 19.22 3.26 8.76
C ASP A 179 17.73 2.99 9.05
N LEU A 180 16.88 3.00 8.03
CA LEU A 180 15.49 2.61 8.15
C LEU A 180 15.34 1.20 8.72
N LYS A 181 16.08 0.22 8.20
CA LYS A 181 16.03 -1.16 8.69
C LYS A 181 16.42 -1.26 10.17
N THR A 182 17.43 -0.50 10.59
CA THR A 182 17.84 -0.41 11.98
C THR A 182 16.74 0.20 12.83
N ARG A 183 16.18 1.32 12.41
CA ARG A 183 15.09 2.00 13.10
C ARG A 183 13.84 1.12 13.25
N LEU A 184 13.45 0.39 12.20
CA LEU A 184 12.34 -0.57 12.25
C LEU A 184 12.58 -1.68 13.26
N LYS A 185 13.84 -2.18 13.39
CA LYS A 185 14.20 -3.20 14.39
C LYS A 185 14.14 -2.66 15.82
N GLU A 186 14.54 -1.41 16.02
CA GLU A 186 14.47 -0.75 17.33
C GLU A 186 13.02 -0.59 17.77
N LEU A 187 12.16 -0.08 16.88
CA LEU A 187 10.74 0.11 17.15
C LEU A 187 10.01 -1.21 17.47
N LYS A 188 10.39 -2.32 16.81
CA LYS A 188 9.85 -3.65 17.14
C LYS A 188 10.20 -4.11 18.57
N LYS A 189 11.31 -3.62 19.12
CA LYS A 189 11.78 -4.01 20.47
C LYS A 189 11.28 -3.08 21.56
N ASP A 190 10.79 -1.90 21.20
CA ASP A 190 10.32 -0.91 22.15
C ASP A 190 8.90 -1.25 22.65
N PRO A 191 8.74 -1.52 23.96
CA PRO A 191 7.43 -1.83 24.53
C PRO A 191 6.38 -0.72 24.36
N GLN A 192 6.82 0.54 24.23
CA GLN A 192 5.94 1.70 24.00
C GLN A 192 5.46 1.78 22.55
N SER A 193 6.09 1.05 21.64
CA SER A 193 5.78 1.00 20.21
C SER A 193 5.01 -0.25 19.79
N LYS A 194 4.30 -0.89 20.72
CA LYS A 194 3.59 -2.16 20.46
C LYS A 194 2.70 -2.10 19.22
N GLN A 195 1.90 -1.05 19.06
CA GLN A 195 1.04 -0.87 17.89
C GLN A 195 1.86 -0.79 16.59
N LEU A 196 2.98 -0.07 16.60
CA LEU A 196 3.89 0.01 15.44
C LEU A 196 4.52 -1.35 15.12
N ALA A 197 4.92 -2.09 16.15
CA ALA A 197 5.49 -3.44 15.97
C ALA A 197 4.47 -4.42 15.38
N GLU A 198 3.22 -4.37 15.82
CA GLU A 198 2.13 -5.19 15.28
C GLU A 198 1.88 -4.85 13.79
N MET A 199 1.89 -3.57 13.41
CA MET A 199 1.74 -3.15 12.02
C MET A 199 2.87 -3.64 11.12
N VAL A 200 4.12 -3.56 11.60
CA VAL A 200 5.26 -4.11 10.86
C VAL A 200 5.07 -5.60 10.62
N ASN A 201 4.65 -6.35 11.64
CA ASN A 201 4.41 -7.79 11.52
C ASN A 201 3.27 -8.09 10.52
N TYR A 202 2.17 -7.33 10.53
CA TYR A 202 1.09 -7.50 9.55
C TYR A 202 1.54 -7.23 8.12
N VAL A 203 2.33 -6.19 7.89
CA VAL A 203 2.88 -5.91 6.56
C VAL A 203 3.85 -7.01 6.14
N GLU A 204 4.74 -7.46 7.01
CA GLU A 204 5.67 -8.56 6.72
C GLU A 204 4.92 -9.86 6.42
N ASP A 205 3.88 -10.19 7.16
CA ASP A 205 3.04 -11.37 6.89
C ASP A 205 2.34 -11.27 5.53
N MET A 206 1.79 -10.11 5.17
CA MET A 206 1.16 -9.91 3.86
C MET A 206 2.16 -10.01 2.72
N THR A 207 3.34 -9.43 2.88
CA THR A 207 4.37 -9.43 1.83
C THR A 207 5.10 -10.76 1.69
N ALA A 208 5.27 -11.53 2.76
CA ALA A 208 5.81 -12.90 2.69
C ALA A 208 4.94 -13.80 1.79
N ILE A 209 3.62 -13.61 1.83
CA ILE A 209 2.69 -14.34 0.96
C ILE A 209 2.85 -13.92 -0.50
N ILE A 210 3.05 -12.63 -0.77
CA ILE A 210 3.32 -12.11 -2.12
C ILE A 210 4.58 -12.78 -2.70
N MET A 211 5.65 -12.83 -1.93
CA MET A 211 6.91 -13.45 -2.37
C MET A 211 6.74 -14.94 -2.67
N CYS A 212 5.99 -15.68 -1.86
CA CYS A 212 5.68 -17.08 -2.14
C CYS A 212 4.86 -17.25 -3.42
N CYS A 213 3.87 -16.38 -3.66
CA CYS A 213 3.02 -16.46 -4.84
C CYS A 213 3.78 -16.11 -6.14
N VAL A 214 4.65 -15.11 -6.12
CA VAL A 214 5.47 -14.72 -7.28
C VAL A 214 6.46 -15.84 -7.62
N MET A 215 7.08 -16.48 -6.63
CA MET A 215 8.05 -17.57 -6.87
C MET A 215 7.40 -18.86 -7.40
N THR A 216 6.14 -19.12 -7.09
CA THR A 216 5.40 -20.29 -7.61
C THR A 216 4.85 -20.08 -9.02
N SER A 217 4.78 -18.85 -9.51
CA SER A 217 4.31 -18.51 -10.87
C SER A 217 5.45 -18.56 -11.92
N ILE A 218 6.71 -18.77 -11.49
CA ILE A 218 7.89 -18.80 -12.37
C ILE A 218 8.32 -20.26 -12.70
N ASN A 219 7.70 -21.26 -12.07
CA ASN A 219 7.88 -22.69 -12.35
C ASN A 219 6.68 -23.25 -13.12
#